data_0d9b97099d26c1e930f038a4fc7b6662
#
_entry.id   0d9b97099d26c1e930f038a4fc7b6662
#
_cell.length_a   1.000
_cell.length_b   1.000
_cell.length_c   1.000
_cell.angle_alpha   90.00
_cell.angle_beta   90.00
_cell.angle_gamma   90.00
#
_symmetry.space_group_name_H-M   'P 1'
#
loop_
_entity.id
_entity.type
_entity.pdbx_description
1 polymer ?
#
loop_
_entity_poly.entity_id
_entity_poly.type
_entity_poly.pdbx_seq_one_letter_code
_entity_poly.pdbx_strand_id
1 'polypeptide(L)'
;MLEVDAVLFEQVLFNLLDNAAKYAPLHTTVRIQVWRDTDAVYLRVLDEGDGIAAQDLDHIFDKFYRAQKADQVRAGTGLGLAISRGFVEAMHGTIVAANRSDRSGAAFTVRLPIPRQGRRLDAAA
;
A
#
# COMPACT_ATOMS: atom_id res chain seq x y z
N MET A 1 -21.39 -4.56 -2.02
CA MET A 1 -20.38 -5.55 -2.33
C MET A 1 -19.13 -4.89 -2.92
N LEU A 2 -17.99 -5.37 -2.51
CA LEU A 2 -16.73 -4.81 -2.97
C LEU A 2 -16.23 -5.59 -4.18
N GLU A 3 -15.84 -4.88 -5.23
CA GLU A 3 -15.28 -5.51 -6.41
C GLU A 3 -13.78 -5.64 -6.25
N VAL A 4 -13.36 -6.74 -5.67
CA VAL A 4 -11.97 -7.00 -5.37
C VAL A 4 -11.62 -8.39 -5.85
N ASP A 5 -10.51 -8.49 -6.52
CA ASP A 5 -9.90 -9.77 -6.82
C ASP A 5 -9.13 -10.21 -5.58
N ALA A 6 -9.56 -11.28 -4.95
CA ALA A 6 -8.98 -11.71 -3.69
C ALA A 6 -7.50 -12.04 -3.83
N VAL A 7 -7.10 -12.61 -4.96
CA VAL A 7 -5.69 -12.96 -5.18
C VAL A 7 -4.85 -11.69 -5.30
N LEU A 8 -5.32 -10.71 -6.06
CA LEU A 8 -4.60 -9.45 -6.19
C LEU A 8 -4.52 -8.72 -4.87
N PHE A 9 -5.62 -8.72 -4.11
CA PHE A 9 -5.63 -8.05 -2.81
C PHE A 9 -4.64 -8.69 -1.86
N GLU A 10 -4.58 -10.01 -1.83
CA GLU A 10 -3.62 -10.71 -0.98
C GLU A 10 -2.19 -10.38 -1.36
N GLN A 11 -1.90 -10.27 -2.64
CA GLN A 11 -0.57 -9.91 -3.09
C GLN A 11 -0.20 -8.49 -2.68
N VAL A 12 -1.13 -7.57 -2.78
CA VAL A 12 -0.89 -6.19 -2.34
C VAL A 12 -0.59 -6.17 -0.85
N LEU A 13 -1.41 -6.82 -0.05
CA LEU A 13 -1.22 -6.86 1.39
C LEU A 13 0.12 -7.50 1.74
N PHE A 14 0.45 -8.62 1.12
CA PHE A 14 1.72 -9.28 1.36
C PHE A 14 2.90 -8.37 1.03
N ASN A 15 2.83 -7.69 -0.12
CA ASN A 15 3.92 -6.81 -0.53
C ASN A 15 4.09 -5.64 0.42
N LEU A 16 2.99 -5.08 0.92
CA LEU A 16 3.09 -3.97 1.87
C LEU A 16 3.65 -4.43 3.21
N LEU A 17 3.23 -5.61 3.68
CA LEU A 17 3.76 -6.16 4.93
C LEU A 17 5.23 -6.53 4.80
N ASP A 18 5.61 -7.11 3.67
CA ASP A 18 7.01 -7.46 3.41
C ASP A 18 7.87 -6.20 3.38
N ASN A 19 7.37 -5.16 2.75
CA ASN A 19 8.06 -3.87 2.69
C ASN A 19 8.24 -3.30 4.10
N ALA A 20 7.18 -3.33 4.92
CA ALA A 20 7.26 -2.84 6.28
C ALA A 20 8.26 -3.64 7.11
N ALA A 21 8.25 -4.97 6.94
CA ALA A 21 9.18 -5.82 7.67
C ALA A 21 10.63 -5.55 7.31
N LYS A 22 10.88 -5.21 6.04
CA LYS A 22 12.24 -4.92 5.59
C LYS A 22 12.78 -3.61 6.15
N TYR A 23 11.93 -2.63 6.34
CA TYR A 23 12.39 -1.27 6.67
C TYR A 23 12.11 -0.85 8.11
N ALA A 24 11.33 -1.62 8.83
CA ALA A 24 11.07 -1.32 10.22
C ALA A 24 12.19 -1.88 11.11
N PRO A 25 12.61 -1.15 12.15
CA PRO A 25 13.57 -1.68 13.10
C PRO A 25 13.00 -2.87 13.85
N LEU A 26 13.90 -3.71 14.37
CA LEU A 26 13.48 -4.83 15.21
C LEU A 26 12.71 -4.32 16.43
N HIS A 27 11.75 -5.11 16.85
CA HIS A 27 10.93 -4.85 18.04
C HIS A 27 10.04 -3.63 17.92
N THR A 28 9.80 -3.17 16.68
CA THR A 28 8.81 -2.13 16.44
C THR A 28 7.52 -2.76 15.92
N THR A 29 6.47 -1.97 15.92
CA THR A 29 5.14 -2.45 15.56
C THR A 29 4.81 -2.07 14.13
N VAL A 30 4.31 -3.03 13.37
CA VAL A 30 3.65 -2.76 12.10
C VAL A 30 2.15 -2.79 12.37
N ARG A 31 1.47 -1.72 12.03
CA ARG A 31 0.04 -1.60 12.30
C ARG A 31 -0.73 -1.67 11.00
N ILE A 32 -1.83 -2.41 11.02
CA ILE A 32 -2.73 -2.49 9.88
C ILE A 32 -4.06 -1.88 10.31
N GLN A 33 -4.57 -0.97 9.52
CA GLN A 33 -5.86 -0.32 9.76
C GLN A 33 -6.74 -0.56 8.54
N VAL A 34 -8.00 -0.90 8.79
CA VAL A 34 -8.98 -1.08 7.72
C VAL A 34 -10.23 -0.31 8.13
N TRP A 35 -10.75 0.49 7.20
CA TRP A 35 -12.00 1.20 7.45
C TRP A 35 -12.69 1.44 6.12
N ARG A 36 -13.93 1.91 6.18
CA ARG A 36 -14.69 2.21 4.97
C ARG A 36 -15.52 3.46 5.15
N ASP A 37 -15.84 4.08 4.04
CA ASP A 37 -16.90 5.09 3.98
C ASP A 37 -17.92 4.62 2.95
N THR A 38 -18.79 5.50 2.49
CA THR A 38 -19.82 5.14 1.49
C THR A 38 -19.23 4.79 0.13
N ASP A 39 -18.04 5.26 -0.18
CA ASP A 39 -17.48 5.18 -1.52
C ASP A 39 -16.37 4.17 -1.66
N ALA A 40 -15.69 3.84 -0.56
CA ALA A 40 -14.47 3.05 -0.68
C ALA A 40 -14.16 2.30 0.61
N VAL A 41 -13.34 1.26 0.44
CA VAL A 41 -12.68 0.57 1.55
C VAL A 41 -11.22 1.00 1.54
N TYR A 42 -10.66 1.17 2.71
CA TYR A 42 -9.28 1.62 2.87
C TYR A 42 -8.49 0.60 3.68
N LEU A 43 -7.26 0.39 3.25
CA LEU A 43 -6.29 -0.42 3.97
C LEU A 43 -5.04 0.43 4.15
N ARG A 44 -4.59 0.56 5.38
CA ARG A 44 -3.36 1.31 5.66
C ARG A 44 -2.39 0.43 6.43
N VAL A 45 -1.14 0.45 5.99
CA VAL A 45 -0.05 -0.24 6.69
C VAL A 45 0.92 0.83 7.18
N LEU A 46 1.18 0.83 8.49
CA LEU A 46 2.07 1.81 9.11
C LEU A 46 3.24 1.08 9.75
N ASP A 47 4.43 1.60 9.55
CA ASP A 47 5.62 1.06 10.22
C ASP A 47 6.23 2.12 11.14
N GLU A 48 7.28 1.73 11.85
CA GLU A 48 8.03 2.63 12.74
C GLU A 48 9.47 2.76 12.29
N GLY A 49 9.69 2.72 10.98
CA GLY A 49 11.00 2.91 10.40
C GLY A 49 11.40 4.37 10.31
N ASP A 50 12.36 4.64 9.44
CA ASP A 50 12.88 6.00 9.27
C ASP A 50 11.98 6.89 8.44
N GLY A 51 10.95 6.33 7.85
CA GLY A 51 10.13 7.07 6.92
C GLY A 51 10.74 7.09 5.52
N ILE A 52 10.22 7.95 4.68
CA ILE A 52 10.61 8.04 3.26
C ILE A 52 11.09 9.46 3.02
N ALA A 53 12.28 9.60 2.44
CA ALA A 53 12.80 10.91 2.09
C ALA A 53 11.88 11.59 1.07
N ALA A 54 11.74 12.90 1.18
CA ALA A 54 10.85 13.65 0.30
C ALA A 54 11.17 13.39 -1.18
N GLN A 55 12.43 13.29 -1.51
CA GLN A 55 12.85 13.05 -2.88
C GLN A 55 12.48 11.66 -3.40
N ASP A 56 12.22 10.73 -2.50
CA ASP A 56 11.86 9.36 -2.87
C ASP A 56 10.37 9.16 -2.98
N LEU A 57 9.56 9.98 -2.29
CA LEU A 57 8.12 9.77 -2.22
C LEU A 57 7.45 9.66 -3.58
N ASP A 58 7.91 10.45 -4.55
CA ASP A 58 7.32 10.45 -5.88
C ASP A 58 7.76 9.27 -6.74
N HIS A 59 8.75 8.52 -6.29
CA HIS A 59 9.38 7.49 -7.12
C HIS A 59 9.28 6.08 -6.56
N ILE A 60 8.81 5.92 -5.33
CA ILE A 60 8.89 4.60 -4.68
C ILE A 60 8.03 3.55 -5.36
N PHE A 61 7.07 3.95 -6.18
CA PHE A 61 6.26 3.00 -6.95
C PHE A 61 6.80 2.75 -8.36
N ASP A 62 7.88 3.42 -8.74
CA ASP A 62 8.50 3.20 -10.04
C ASP A 62 9.24 1.86 -10.03
N LYS A 63 9.20 1.17 -11.17
CA LYS A 63 9.90 -0.10 -11.30
C LYS A 63 11.39 0.07 -11.02
N PHE A 64 11.92 -0.84 -10.23
CA PHE A 64 13.35 -0.90 -9.89
C PHE A 64 13.86 0.29 -9.08
N TYR A 65 12.98 1.21 -8.68
CA TYR A 65 13.42 2.30 -7.84
C TYR A 65 13.67 1.79 -6.43
N ARG A 66 14.74 2.23 -5.83
CA ARG A 66 15.10 1.86 -4.47
C ARG A 66 15.61 3.10 -3.77
N ALA A 67 15.10 3.35 -2.56
CA ALA A 67 15.59 4.46 -1.76
C ALA A 67 17.04 4.21 -1.39
N GLN A 68 17.84 5.25 -1.46
CA GLN A 68 19.28 5.12 -1.32
C GLN A 68 19.72 4.47 -0.01
N LYS A 69 19.08 4.84 1.08
CA LYS A 69 19.37 4.24 2.38
C LYS A 69 19.04 2.76 2.42
N ALA A 70 17.93 2.39 1.83
CA ALA A 70 17.46 1.02 1.86
C ALA A 70 18.36 0.09 1.08
N ASP A 71 18.95 0.59 0.00
CA ASP A 71 19.81 -0.22 -0.84
C ASP A 71 21.00 -0.81 -0.11
N GLN A 72 21.47 -0.11 0.89
CA GLN A 72 22.66 -0.55 1.59
C GLN A 72 22.35 -1.59 2.66
N VAL A 73 21.12 -1.65 3.11
CA VAL A 73 20.73 -2.47 4.24
C VAL A 73 19.93 -3.68 3.83
N ARG A 74 19.06 -3.52 2.85
CA ARG A 74 18.10 -4.56 2.49
C ARG A 74 18.10 -4.77 1.00
N ALA A 75 18.28 -6.00 0.61
CA ALA A 75 18.22 -6.36 -0.80
C ALA A 75 16.76 -6.44 -1.25
N GLY A 76 16.50 -6.01 -2.44
CA GLY A 76 15.20 -6.12 -3.04
C GLY A 76 15.30 -5.76 -4.51
N THR A 77 14.29 -6.12 -5.28
CA THR A 77 14.30 -5.88 -6.72
C THR A 77 13.78 -4.50 -7.09
N GLY A 78 13.10 -3.83 -6.18
CA GLY A 78 12.43 -2.57 -6.51
C GLY A 78 11.14 -2.79 -7.27
N LEU A 79 10.61 -4.00 -7.29
CA LEU A 79 9.39 -4.32 -8.02
C LEU A 79 8.16 -4.42 -7.14
N GLY A 80 8.33 -4.73 -5.85
CA GLY A 80 7.19 -5.02 -4.98
C GLY A 80 6.15 -3.91 -4.93
N LEU A 81 6.58 -2.66 -4.76
CA LEU A 81 5.65 -1.53 -4.70
C LEU A 81 5.06 -1.22 -6.07
N ALA A 82 5.84 -1.35 -7.14
CA ALA A 82 5.32 -1.13 -8.49
C ALA A 82 4.25 -2.16 -8.83
N ILE A 83 4.47 -3.42 -8.46
CA ILE A 83 3.50 -4.49 -8.67
C ILE A 83 2.24 -4.22 -7.85
N SER A 84 2.40 -3.79 -6.60
CA SER A 84 1.26 -3.46 -5.75
C SER A 84 0.40 -2.36 -6.37
N ARG A 85 1.04 -1.30 -6.88
CA ARG A 85 0.28 -0.24 -7.53
C ARG A 85 -0.46 -0.75 -8.76
N GLY A 86 0.19 -1.59 -9.57
CA GLY A 86 -0.46 -2.19 -10.72
C GLY A 86 -1.69 -3.00 -10.35
N PHE A 87 -1.59 -3.81 -9.31
CA PHE A 87 -2.72 -4.61 -8.85
C PHE A 87 -3.85 -3.74 -8.31
N VAL A 88 -3.50 -2.70 -7.53
CA VAL A 88 -4.50 -1.79 -6.99
C VAL A 88 -5.22 -1.06 -8.12
N GLU A 89 -4.47 -0.61 -9.13
CA GLU A 89 -5.08 0.06 -10.28
C GLU A 89 -5.96 -0.88 -11.09
N ALA A 90 -5.58 -2.15 -11.17
CA ALA A 90 -6.42 -3.15 -11.83
C ALA A 90 -7.76 -3.35 -11.11
N MET A 91 -7.80 -3.04 -9.82
CA MET A 91 -9.03 -3.06 -9.02
C MET A 91 -9.69 -1.68 -8.96
N HIS A 92 -9.28 -0.75 -9.81
CA HIS A 92 -9.81 0.61 -9.90
C HIS A 92 -9.52 1.46 -8.66
N GLY A 93 -8.52 1.09 -7.90
CA GLY A 93 -8.16 1.80 -6.69
C GLY A 93 -6.93 2.67 -6.84
N THR A 94 -6.50 3.23 -5.73
CA THR A 94 -5.29 4.03 -5.64
C THR A 94 -4.46 3.58 -4.46
N ILE A 95 -3.15 3.81 -4.55
CA ILE A 95 -2.24 3.56 -3.44
C ILE A 95 -1.35 4.79 -3.29
N VAL A 96 -1.18 5.25 -2.06
CA VAL A 96 -0.33 6.40 -1.78
C VAL A 96 0.57 6.09 -0.60
N ALA A 97 1.70 6.75 -0.56
CA ALA A 97 2.64 6.63 0.53
C ALA A 97 2.89 8.00 1.14
N ALA A 98 3.08 8.02 2.44
CA ALA A 98 3.37 9.24 3.16
C ALA A 98 4.17 8.89 4.41
N ASN A 99 4.82 9.88 4.98
CA ASN A 99 5.41 9.72 6.30
C ASN A 99 4.31 9.90 7.35
N ARG A 100 4.48 9.20 8.46
CA ARG A 100 3.54 9.32 9.57
C ARG A 100 3.65 10.70 10.19
N SER A 101 2.52 11.21 10.69
CA SER A 101 2.49 12.50 11.36
C SER A 101 2.67 12.37 12.87
N ASP A 102 2.44 11.16 13.42
CA ASP A 102 2.45 10.95 14.87
C ASP A 102 3.80 10.47 15.39
N ARG A 103 4.62 9.92 14.53
CA ARG A 103 5.95 9.39 14.89
C ARG A 103 6.74 9.11 13.64
N SER A 104 8.01 8.71 13.80
CA SER A 104 8.81 8.27 12.67
C SER A 104 8.21 7.03 12.04
N GLY A 105 8.19 6.96 10.73
CA GLY A 105 7.70 5.82 10.00
C GLY A 105 6.94 6.22 8.75
N ALA A 106 6.58 5.20 7.98
CA ALA A 106 5.85 5.38 6.73
C ALA A 106 4.44 4.81 6.85
N ALA A 107 3.55 5.37 6.05
CA ALA A 107 2.17 4.91 5.94
C ALA A 107 1.85 4.69 4.47
N PHE A 108 1.39 3.48 4.13
CA PHE A 108 0.93 3.15 2.79
C PHE A 108 -0.57 2.93 2.85
N THR A 109 -1.32 3.70 2.08
CA THR A 109 -2.78 3.64 2.10
C THR A 109 -3.31 3.22 0.74
N VAL A 110 -4.09 2.15 0.75
CA VAL A 110 -4.79 1.65 -0.44
C VAL A 110 -6.25 2.03 -0.30
N ARG A 111 -6.81 2.55 -1.39
CA ARG A 111 -8.24 2.87 -1.48
C ARG A 111 -8.84 2.04 -2.59
N LEU A 112 -9.88 1.28 -2.27
CA LEU A 112 -10.59 0.45 -3.24
C LEU A 112 -12.04 0.91 -3.30
N PRO A 113 -12.52 1.30 -4.49
CA PRO A 113 -13.88 1.82 -4.58
C PRO A 113 -14.90 0.72 -4.33
N ILE A 114 -16.00 1.10 -3.71
CA ILE A 114 -17.15 0.21 -3.54
C ILE A 114 -18.11 0.52 -4.67
N PRO A 115 -18.51 -0.48 -5.46
CA PRO A 115 -19.46 -0.22 -6.52
C PRO A 115 -20.76 0.30 -5.95
N ARG A 116 -21.34 1.27 -6.62
CA ARG A 116 -22.66 1.74 -6.23
C ARG A 116 -23.66 0.65 -6.50
N GLN A 117 -24.67 0.57 -5.64
CA GLN A 117 -25.65 -0.47 -5.75
C GLN A 117 -26.31 -0.51 -7.12
N GLY A 118 -26.64 0.65 -7.67
CA GLY A 118 -27.26 0.71 -9.01
C GLY A 118 -26.37 0.16 -10.09
N ARG A 119 -25.06 0.20 -9.91
CA ARG A 119 -24.16 -0.35 -10.92
C ARG A 119 -24.07 -1.85 -10.86
N ARG A 120 -24.25 -2.41 -9.67
CA ARG A 120 -24.14 -3.83 -9.55
C ARG A 120 -25.27 -4.55 -10.14
N LEU A 121 -26.28 -3.98 -10.02
CA LEU A 121 -27.36 -4.70 -10.39
C LEU A 121 -27.52 -4.82 -11.73
N ASP A 122 -26.86 -4.50 -11.71
CA ASP A 122 -26.95 -4.55 -12.60
C ASP A 122 -26.57 -5.43 -12.63
N ALA A 123 -26.51 -5.59 -11.89
CA ALA A 123 -26.45 -6.08 -11.87
C ALA A 123 -26.86 -6.46 -11.28
N ALA A 124 -27.11 -6.48 -10.92
CA ALA A 124 -27.53 -6.55 -10.66
C ALA A 124 -27.79 -6.30 -10.54
N ALA A 125 -27.93 -6.14 -10.49
CA ALA A 125 -28.15 -5.67 -10.51
C ALA A 125 -28.12 -5.56 -10.68
#